data_9805a4b87fd4f91c4300ec5356f8ff26
#
_entry.id   9805a4b87fd4f91c4300ec5356f8ff26
#
_cell.length_a   1.000
_cell.length_b   1.000
_cell.length_c   1.000
_cell.angle_alpha   90.00
_cell.angle_beta   90.00
_cell.angle_gamma   90.00
#
_symmetry.space_group_name_H-M   'P 1'
#
loop_
_entity.id
_entity.type
_entity.pdbx_description
1 polymer ?
#
loop_
_entity_poly.entity_id
_entity_poly.type
_entity_poly.pdbx_seq_one_letter_code
_entity_poly.pdbx_strand_id
1 'polypeptide(L)'
;AYGERLLQQMLCEPQKEKAAVMFLDVDNFKMVNDRHGHLFGDEVLCRIANEISKQFRIDDIVCRIGGDEFLIIMRNIKDSRLPLMKADELRAGIEKLGLEADVRVPLSISVGVSFYPVDGTDDAVLLYKADKALYEAKKRGKNNCVIYSKELENEPFMSQITAAESE
;
A
#
# COMPACT_ATOMS: atom_id res chain seq x y z
N ALA A 1 -5.86 -10.43 -10.31
CA ALA A 1 -6.83 -10.17 -9.24
C ALA A 1 -7.67 -8.91 -9.52
N TYR A 2 -8.58 -8.53 -8.60
CA TYR A 2 -9.52 -7.42 -8.83
C TYR A 2 -8.81 -6.08 -9.01
N GLY A 3 -7.80 -5.77 -8.18
CA GLY A 3 -7.03 -4.54 -8.26
C GLY A 3 -6.26 -4.37 -9.56
N GLU A 4 -5.69 -5.44 -10.10
CA GLU A 4 -5.02 -5.43 -11.41
C GLU A 4 -5.98 -5.09 -12.54
N ARG A 5 -7.19 -5.66 -12.52
CA ARG A 5 -8.23 -5.35 -13.51
C ARG A 5 -8.64 -3.88 -13.46
N LEU A 6 -8.76 -3.30 -12.27
CA LEU A 6 -9.09 -1.89 -12.09
C LEU A 6 -7.97 -1.00 -12.60
N LEU A 7 -6.72 -1.37 -12.36
CA LEU A 7 -5.56 -0.65 -12.89
C LEU A 7 -5.52 -0.74 -14.42
N GLN A 8 -5.73 -1.93 -15.00
CA GLN A 8 -5.83 -2.11 -16.45
C GLN A 8 -6.94 -1.27 -17.07
N GLN A 9 -8.13 -1.27 -16.47
CA GLN A 9 -9.24 -0.42 -16.95
C GLN A 9 -8.85 1.05 -16.93
N MET A 10 -8.21 1.50 -15.86
CA MET A 10 -7.75 2.87 -15.74
C MET A 10 -6.74 3.22 -16.84
N LEU A 11 -5.79 2.34 -17.14
CA LEU A 11 -4.75 2.58 -18.15
C LEU A 11 -5.26 2.46 -19.58
N CYS A 12 -6.35 1.70 -19.81
CA CYS A 12 -7.01 1.61 -21.12
C CYS A 12 -7.85 2.84 -21.49
N GLU A 13 -8.24 3.66 -20.51
CA GLU A 13 -8.85 4.96 -20.80
C GLU A 13 -7.76 5.90 -21.36
N PRO A 14 -8.05 6.77 -22.33
CA PRO A 14 -7.08 7.72 -22.87
C PRO A 14 -6.70 8.74 -21.81
N GLN A 15 -5.79 8.36 -20.92
CA GLN A 15 -5.37 9.17 -19.80
C GLN A 15 -4.26 10.13 -20.24
N LYS A 16 -4.56 11.39 -20.19
CA LYS A 16 -3.57 12.46 -20.28
C LYS A 16 -3.01 12.87 -18.91
N GLU A 17 -3.48 12.28 -17.83
CA GLU A 17 -3.28 12.78 -16.48
C GLU A 17 -2.42 11.84 -15.65
N LYS A 18 -1.57 12.42 -14.80
CA LYS A 18 -0.67 11.68 -13.91
C LYS A 18 -1.45 10.92 -12.84
N ALA A 19 -0.98 9.73 -12.51
CA ALA A 19 -1.53 8.92 -11.43
C ALA A 19 -0.40 8.42 -10.52
N ALA A 20 -0.73 8.05 -9.28
CA ALA A 20 0.16 7.33 -8.39
C ALA A 20 -0.46 5.99 -8.01
N VAL A 21 0.35 4.95 -8.07
CA VAL A 21 0.02 3.61 -7.59
C VAL A 21 0.71 3.43 -6.25
N MET A 22 -0.07 3.21 -5.19
CA MET A 22 0.44 3.03 -3.83
C MET A 22 0.14 1.59 -3.39
N PHE A 23 1.18 0.86 -3.08
CA PHE A 23 1.08 -0.47 -2.48
C PHE A 23 1.30 -0.33 -0.98
N LEU A 24 0.38 -0.83 -0.16
CA LEU A 24 0.37 -0.65 1.28
C LEU A 24 0.24 -1.99 1.98
N ASP A 25 0.99 -2.17 3.05
CA ASP A 25 0.98 -3.37 3.89
C ASP A 25 0.96 -2.98 5.37
N VAL A 26 0.14 -3.67 6.16
CA VAL A 26 0.05 -3.46 7.61
C VAL A 26 1.20 -4.16 8.30
N ASP A 27 2.08 -3.38 8.90
CA ASP A 27 3.29 -3.89 9.55
C ASP A 27 2.97 -4.81 10.73
N ASN A 28 3.62 -5.97 10.78
CA ASN A 28 3.52 -6.94 11.87
C ASN A 28 2.09 -7.41 12.16
N PHE A 29 1.19 -7.40 11.19
CA PHE A 29 -0.22 -7.76 11.37
C PHE A 29 -0.40 -9.18 11.92
N LYS A 30 0.50 -10.11 11.58
CA LYS A 30 0.52 -11.44 12.18
C LYS A 30 0.55 -11.38 13.71
N MET A 31 1.31 -10.46 14.31
CA MET A 31 1.38 -10.31 15.76
C MET A 31 0.03 -9.90 16.37
N VAL A 32 -0.78 -9.14 15.64
CA VAL A 32 -2.16 -8.80 16.05
C VAL A 32 -3.01 -10.06 16.12
N ASN A 33 -2.98 -10.87 15.06
CA ASN A 33 -3.71 -12.14 15.02
C ASN A 33 -3.23 -13.13 16.09
N ASP A 34 -1.93 -13.28 16.26
CA ASP A 34 -1.34 -14.19 17.25
C ASP A 34 -1.72 -13.80 18.69
N ARG A 35 -1.90 -12.50 18.95
CA ARG A 35 -2.21 -11.99 20.29
C ARG A 35 -3.69 -11.95 20.59
N HIS A 36 -4.51 -11.58 19.63
CA HIS A 36 -5.94 -11.30 19.82
C HIS A 36 -6.87 -12.23 19.05
N GLY A 37 -6.32 -13.08 18.19
CA GLY A 37 -7.08 -13.98 17.31
C GLY A 37 -7.53 -13.33 15.99
N HIS A 38 -7.89 -14.16 15.03
CA HIS A 38 -8.22 -13.74 13.67
C HIS A 38 -9.46 -12.84 13.58
N LEU A 39 -10.48 -13.06 14.42
CA LEU A 39 -11.70 -12.23 14.42
C LEU A 39 -11.38 -10.78 14.80
N PHE A 40 -10.52 -10.58 15.77
CA PHE A 40 -10.08 -9.24 16.15
C PHE A 40 -9.20 -8.62 15.04
N GLY A 41 -8.32 -9.40 14.44
CA GLY A 41 -7.53 -8.95 13.30
C GLY A 41 -8.40 -8.50 12.13
N ASP A 42 -9.46 -9.23 11.81
CA ASP A 42 -10.42 -8.85 10.76
C ASP A 42 -11.13 -7.53 11.10
N GLU A 43 -11.52 -7.33 12.37
CA GLU A 43 -12.08 -6.05 12.82
C GLU A 43 -11.08 -4.89 12.65
N VAL A 44 -9.82 -5.10 13.02
CA VAL A 44 -8.75 -4.10 12.83
C VAL A 44 -8.58 -3.77 11.34
N LEU A 45 -8.56 -4.77 10.46
CA LEU A 45 -8.47 -4.55 9.00
C LEU A 45 -9.66 -3.78 8.45
N CYS A 46 -10.88 -4.05 8.94
CA CYS A 46 -12.07 -3.26 8.58
C CYS A 46 -11.93 -1.79 9.00
N ARG A 47 -11.40 -1.53 10.19
CA ARG A 47 -11.14 -0.15 10.66
C ARG A 47 -10.06 0.53 9.82
N ILE A 48 -8.98 -0.17 9.46
CA ILE A 48 -7.94 0.33 8.55
C ILE A 48 -8.54 0.66 7.18
N ALA A 49 -9.33 -0.22 6.59
CA ALA A 49 -10.00 0.01 5.31
C ALA A 49 -10.89 1.26 5.35
N ASN A 50 -11.62 1.46 6.44
CA ASN A 50 -12.44 2.65 6.66
C ASN A 50 -11.58 3.92 6.77
N GLU A 51 -10.45 3.85 7.48
CA GLU A 51 -9.54 4.99 7.60
C GLU A 51 -8.93 5.37 6.24
N ILE A 52 -8.51 4.38 5.45
CA ILE A 52 -8.05 4.59 4.08
C ILE A 52 -9.15 5.28 3.26
N SER A 53 -10.36 4.74 3.26
CA SER A 53 -11.47 5.25 2.45
C SER A 53 -11.86 6.70 2.77
N LYS A 54 -11.66 7.17 4.01
CA LYS A 54 -11.93 8.55 4.41
C LYS A 54 -10.94 9.56 3.81
N GLN A 55 -9.73 9.12 3.51
CA GLN A 55 -8.64 10.03 3.09
C GLN A 55 -8.52 10.17 1.57
N PHE A 56 -9.13 9.27 0.81
CA PHE A 56 -9.05 9.27 -0.65
C PHE A 56 -10.37 9.72 -1.29
N ARG A 57 -10.27 10.24 -2.52
CA ARG A 57 -11.41 10.77 -3.26
C ARG A 57 -12.26 9.65 -3.83
N ILE A 58 -13.50 9.96 -4.19
CA ILE A 58 -14.40 9.00 -4.84
C ILE A 58 -13.86 8.48 -6.18
N ASP A 59 -13.04 9.29 -6.86
CA ASP A 59 -12.41 8.92 -8.13
C ASP A 59 -11.12 8.12 -7.96
N ASP A 60 -10.57 8.07 -6.74
CA ASP A 60 -9.43 7.23 -6.43
C ASP A 60 -9.91 5.78 -6.24
N ILE A 61 -9.05 4.84 -6.58
CA ILE A 61 -9.36 3.42 -6.40
C ILE A 61 -8.69 2.94 -5.12
N VAL A 62 -9.47 2.35 -4.22
CA VAL A 62 -8.99 1.70 -3.01
C VAL A 62 -9.46 0.27 -3.01
N CYS A 63 -8.55 -0.69 -2.94
CA CYS A 63 -8.90 -2.10 -2.84
C CYS A 63 -7.95 -2.87 -1.92
N ARG A 64 -8.51 -3.83 -1.19
CA ARG A 64 -7.73 -4.84 -0.46
C ARG A 64 -7.40 -5.98 -1.40
N ILE A 65 -6.13 -6.30 -1.58
CA ILE A 65 -5.65 -7.30 -2.55
C ILE A 65 -5.16 -8.58 -1.90
N GLY A 66 -4.79 -8.54 -0.66
CA GLY A 66 -4.34 -9.66 0.15
C GLY A 66 -4.84 -9.59 1.57
N GLY A 67 -4.28 -10.40 2.48
CA GLY A 67 -4.66 -10.45 3.90
C GLY A 67 -4.59 -9.07 4.57
N ASP A 68 -3.43 -8.47 4.57
CA ASP A 68 -3.08 -7.18 5.17
C ASP A 68 -2.57 -6.15 4.16
N GLU A 69 -2.77 -6.41 2.86
CA GLU A 69 -2.29 -5.61 1.75
C GLU A 69 -3.42 -4.82 1.07
N PHE A 70 -3.15 -3.55 0.78
CA PHE A 70 -4.05 -2.66 0.07
C PHE A 70 -3.37 -2.04 -1.14
N LEU A 71 -4.13 -1.82 -2.19
CA LEU A 71 -3.74 -1.08 -3.38
C LEU A 71 -4.58 0.18 -3.47
N ILE A 72 -3.92 1.30 -3.65
CA ILE A 72 -4.55 2.61 -3.83
C ILE A 72 -4.04 3.21 -5.12
N ILE A 73 -4.94 3.69 -5.96
CA ILE A 73 -4.59 4.39 -7.19
C ILE A 73 -5.16 5.80 -7.12
N MET A 74 -4.28 6.77 -6.93
CA MET A 74 -4.63 8.18 -6.95
C MET A 74 -4.65 8.67 -8.39
N ARG A 75 -5.79 9.17 -8.84
CA ARG A 75 -5.99 9.68 -10.20
C ARG A 75 -5.80 11.19 -10.25
N ASN A 76 -5.40 11.69 -11.42
CA ASN A 76 -5.35 13.12 -11.72
C ASN A 76 -4.52 13.91 -10.71
N ILE A 77 -3.34 13.37 -10.33
CA ILE A 77 -2.45 14.04 -9.38
C ILE A 77 -1.75 15.22 -10.06
N LYS A 78 -1.86 16.40 -9.45
CA LYS A 78 -1.20 17.62 -9.92
C LYS A 78 0.16 17.85 -9.27
N ASP A 79 0.34 17.35 -8.06
CA ASP A 79 1.56 17.48 -7.26
C ASP A 79 2.09 16.09 -6.90
N SER A 80 3.33 15.79 -7.28
CA SER A 80 3.99 14.51 -6.98
C SER A 80 4.26 14.30 -5.48
N ARG A 81 4.16 15.34 -4.65
CA ARG A 81 4.27 15.24 -3.20
C ARG A 81 2.99 14.72 -2.54
N LEU A 82 1.85 14.82 -3.24
CA LEU A 82 0.55 14.46 -2.67
C LEU A 82 0.47 13.01 -2.17
N PRO A 83 0.99 11.99 -2.89
CA PRO A 83 1.00 10.63 -2.38
C PRO A 83 1.79 10.45 -1.07
N LEU A 84 2.93 11.15 -0.92
CA LEU A 84 3.69 11.13 0.33
C LEU A 84 2.92 11.77 1.48
N MET A 85 2.31 12.93 1.24
CA MET A 85 1.48 13.60 2.25
C MET A 85 0.32 12.70 2.70
N LYS A 86 -0.35 12.04 1.74
CA LYS A 86 -1.42 11.09 2.04
C LYS A 86 -0.95 9.85 2.80
N ALA A 87 0.21 9.34 2.45
CA ALA A 87 0.82 8.23 3.18
C ALA A 87 1.14 8.62 4.63
N ASP A 88 1.66 9.82 4.87
CA ASP A 88 1.98 10.31 6.23
C ASP A 88 0.71 10.55 7.05
N GLU A 89 -0.33 11.16 6.47
CA GLU A 89 -1.64 11.32 7.12
C GLU A 89 -2.24 9.96 7.50
N LEU A 90 -2.16 8.99 6.59
CA LEU A 90 -2.69 7.65 6.80
C LEU A 90 -1.92 6.90 7.89
N ARG A 91 -0.58 6.99 7.89
CA ARG A 91 0.26 6.40 8.94
C ARG A 91 -0.13 6.91 10.32
N ALA A 92 -0.25 8.23 10.47
CA ALA A 92 -0.67 8.84 11.73
C ALA A 92 -2.08 8.39 12.16
N GLY A 93 -3.01 8.29 11.22
CA GLY A 93 -4.37 7.79 11.48
C GLY A 93 -4.39 6.34 11.96
N ILE A 94 -3.56 5.48 11.37
CA ILE A 94 -3.48 4.06 11.73
C ILE A 94 -2.77 3.86 13.07
N GLU A 95 -1.72 4.61 13.38
CA GLU A 95 -1.09 4.60 14.70
C GLU A 95 -2.11 4.98 15.80
N LYS A 96 -2.87 6.04 15.58
CA LYS A 96 -3.94 6.47 16.48
C LYS A 96 -5.02 5.38 16.65
N LEU A 97 -5.45 4.76 15.56
CA LEU A 97 -6.41 3.65 15.58
C LEU A 97 -5.90 2.48 16.43
N GLY A 98 -4.62 2.15 16.34
CA GLY A 98 -3.98 1.11 17.15
C GLY A 98 -4.04 1.40 18.64
N LEU A 99 -3.87 2.66 19.05
CA LEU A 99 -3.99 3.10 20.43
C LEU A 99 -5.44 3.04 20.93
N GLU A 100 -6.39 3.51 20.13
CA GLU A 100 -7.83 3.53 20.49
C GLU A 100 -8.43 2.12 20.57
N ALA A 101 -7.98 1.19 19.73
CA ALA A 101 -8.45 -0.18 19.71
C ALA A 101 -7.78 -1.08 20.78
N ASP A 102 -6.88 -0.54 21.61
CA ASP A 102 -6.07 -1.30 22.60
C ASP A 102 -5.41 -2.55 21.98
N VAL A 103 -4.87 -2.38 20.77
CA VAL A 103 -4.25 -3.49 20.01
C VAL A 103 -3.05 -4.09 20.73
N ARG A 104 -2.43 -3.31 21.65
CA ARG A 104 -1.26 -3.70 22.45
C ARG A 104 -0.04 -4.17 21.64
N VAL A 105 -0.07 -3.87 20.36
CA VAL A 105 1.01 -4.06 19.39
C VAL A 105 1.10 -2.77 18.60
N PRO A 106 2.28 -2.21 18.35
CA PRO A 106 2.40 -1.03 17.50
C PRO A 106 1.77 -1.32 16.12
N LEU A 107 0.68 -0.63 15.81
CA LEU A 107 0.02 -0.72 14.52
C LEU A 107 0.60 0.35 13.61
N SER A 108 1.19 -0.04 12.51
CA SER A 108 1.74 0.85 11.50
C SER A 108 1.58 0.28 10.10
N ILE A 109 1.87 1.09 9.11
CA ILE A 109 1.86 0.69 7.69
C ILE A 109 3.15 1.08 7.00
N SER A 110 3.57 0.26 6.05
CA SER A 110 4.60 0.59 5.07
C SER A 110 3.94 0.82 3.71
N VAL A 111 4.44 1.79 2.96
CA VAL A 111 3.86 2.20 1.68
C VAL A 111 4.94 2.32 0.62
N GLY A 112 4.71 1.72 -0.55
CA GLY A 112 5.52 1.90 -1.74
C GLY A 112 4.72 2.63 -2.82
N VAL A 113 5.35 3.56 -3.54
CA VAL A 113 4.68 4.41 -4.54
C VAL A 113 5.41 4.35 -5.87
N SER A 114 4.67 4.19 -6.96
CA SER A 114 5.13 4.42 -8.32
C SER A 114 4.22 5.40 -9.05
N PHE A 115 4.74 6.07 -10.08
CA PHE A 115 4.03 7.12 -10.82
C PHE A 115 3.79 6.77 -12.28
N TYR A 116 2.55 6.91 -12.72
CA TYR A 116 2.19 6.92 -14.14
C TYR A 116 2.30 8.36 -14.70
N PRO A 117 2.89 8.58 -15.87
CA PRO A 117 3.58 7.63 -16.76
C PRO A 117 5.10 7.53 -16.50
N VAL A 118 5.64 8.22 -15.49
CA VAL A 118 7.08 8.39 -15.25
C VAL A 118 7.79 7.05 -15.02
N ASP A 119 7.19 6.20 -14.21
CA ASP A 119 7.77 4.89 -13.86
C ASP A 119 7.33 3.78 -14.81
N GLY A 120 6.29 4.00 -15.59
CA GLY A 120 5.78 3.05 -16.57
C GLY A 120 4.40 3.42 -17.07
N THR A 121 3.99 2.78 -18.15
CA THR A 121 2.66 2.93 -18.77
C THR A 121 1.87 1.62 -18.76
N ASP A 122 2.46 0.57 -18.24
CA ASP A 122 1.90 -0.76 -18.11
C ASP A 122 1.60 -1.05 -16.65
N ASP A 123 0.47 -1.71 -16.38
CA ASP A 123 -0.02 -2.03 -15.02
C ASP A 123 0.96 -2.93 -14.26
N ALA A 124 1.47 -3.98 -14.91
CA ALA A 124 2.40 -4.90 -14.28
C ALA A 124 3.70 -4.20 -13.88
N VAL A 125 4.20 -3.28 -14.71
CA VAL A 125 5.39 -2.49 -14.42
C VAL A 125 5.15 -1.55 -13.24
N LEU A 126 4.02 -0.84 -13.21
CA LEU A 126 3.69 0.07 -12.12
C LEU A 126 3.51 -0.65 -10.79
N LEU A 127 2.79 -1.79 -10.80
CA LEU A 127 2.60 -2.62 -9.61
C LEU A 127 3.94 -3.17 -9.10
N TYR A 128 4.77 -3.72 -9.99
CA TYR A 128 6.10 -4.22 -9.64
C TYR A 128 6.96 -3.13 -8.97
N LYS A 129 6.95 -1.91 -9.51
CA LYS A 129 7.73 -0.80 -9.00
C LYS A 129 7.21 -0.29 -7.64
N ALA A 130 5.90 -0.22 -7.47
CA ALA A 130 5.30 0.11 -6.18
C ALA A 130 5.60 -0.95 -5.11
N ASP A 131 5.55 -2.25 -5.46
CA ASP A 131 5.90 -3.35 -4.57
C ASP A 131 7.39 -3.32 -4.18
N LYS A 132 8.27 -3.03 -5.13
CA LYS A 132 9.70 -2.87 -4.86
C LYS A 132 9.98 -1.71 -3.90
N ALA A 133 9.29 -0.60 -4.06
CA ALA A 133 9.35 0.53 -3.14
C ALA A 133 8.80 0.17 -1.74
N LEU A 134 7.72 -0.62 -1.67
CA LEU A 134 7.18 -1.14 -0.40
C LEU A 134 8.20 -2.04 0.32
N TYR A 135 8.85 -2.93 -0.42
CA TYR A 135 9.90 -3.78 0.14
C TYR A 135 11.03 -2.94 0.75
N GLU A 136 11.46 -1.89 0.05
CA GLU A 136 12.46 -0.95 0.56
C GLU A 136 11.96 -0.20 1.82
N ALA A 137 10.69 0.19 1.86
CA ALA A 137 10.09 0.79 3.05
C ALA A 137 10.18 -0.16 4.26
N LYS A 138 9.90 -1.44 4.07
CA LYS A 138 10.04 -2.46 5.11
C LYS A 138 11.49 -2.64 5.55
N LYS A 139 12.45 -2.65 4.63
CA LYS A 139 13.90 -2.72 4.92
C LYS A 139 14.39 -1.53 5.76
N ARG A 140 13.88 -0.33 5.49
CA ARG A 140 14.25 0.90 6.22
C ARG A 140 13.63 1.00 7.62
N GLY A 141 13.01 -0.06 8.11
CA GLY A 141 12.49 -0.14 9.48
C GLY A 141 10.99 -0.06 9.60
N LYS A 142 10.26 -0.23 8.47
CA LYS A 142 8.80 -0.15 8.43
C LYS A 142 8.25 1.23 8.80
N ASN A 143 6.94 1.37 8.93
CA ASN A 143 6.28 2.63 9.31
C ASN A 143 6.79 3.85 8.53
N ASN A 144 6.91 3.71 7.21
CA ASN A 144 7.34 4.78 6.33
C ASN A 144 6.78 4.61 4.91
N CYS A 145 7.01 5.62 4.07
CA CYS A 145 6.64 5.62 2.66
C CYS A 145 7.88 5.81 1.80
N VAL A 146 8.04 4.98 0.78
CA VAL A 146 9.12 5.08 -0.20
C VAL A 146 8.54 5.27 -1.60
N ILE A 147 9.04 6.26 -2.32
CA ILE A 147 8.79 6.42 -3.76
C ILE A 147 9.81 5.57 -4.51
N TYR A 148 9.32 4.84 -5.52
CA TYR A 148 10.20 4.12 -6.42
C TYR A 148 11.22 5.07 -7.08
N SER A 149 12.45 4.61 -7.16
CA SER A 149 13.51 5.24 -7.93
C SER A 149 14.35 4.17 -8.65
N LYS A 150 15.04 4.56 -9.72
CA LYS A 150 15.90 3.64 -10.48
C LYS A 150 17.03 3.03 -9.65
N GLU A 151 17.43 3.70 -8.58
CA GLU A 151 18.45 3.20 -7.65
C GLU A 151 18.02 1.89 -6.99
N LEU A 152 16.71 1.72 -6.76
CA LEU A 152 16.14 0.51 -6.20
C LEU A 152 16.25 -0.71 -7.13
N GLU A 153 16.49 -0.52 -8.45
CA GLU A 153 16.68 -1.62 -9.40
C GLU A 153 17.92 -2.47 -9.08
N ASN A 154 18.94 -1.87 -8.49
CA ASN A 154 20.20 -2.54 -8.19
C ASN A 154 20.16 -3.32 -6.85
N GLU A 155 19.09 -3.22 -6.09
CA GLU A 155 18.88 -3.98 -4.86
C GLU A 155 18.31 -5.37 -5.17
N PRO A 156 18.83 -6.45 -4.56
CA PRO A 156 18.27 -7.79 -4.77
C PRO A 156 16.84 -7.86 -4.28
N PHE A 157 15.92 -8.10 -5.20
CA PHE A 157 14.51 -8.28 -4.91
C PHE A 157 14.26 -9.71 -4.43
N MET A 158 14.06 -9.90 -3.15
CA MET A 158 13.53 -11.17 -2.62
C MET A 158 12.01 -11.06 -2.55
N SER A 159 11.33 -11.53 -3.61
CA SER A 159 9.87 -11.62 -3.60
C SER A 159 9.43 -12.52 -2.43
N GLN A 160 8.53 -12.03 -1.60
CA GLN A 160 7.90 -12.81 -0.52
C GLN A 160 6.89 -13.85 -1.02
N ILE A 161 6.92 -14.21 -2.31
CA ILE A 161 6.02 -15.21 -2.92
C ILE A 161 6.43 -16.65 -2.54
N THR A 162 7.55 -16.90 -1.88
CA THR A 162 8.04 -18.25 -1.59
C THR A 162 8.17 -18.58 -0.10
N ALA A 163 7.24 -18.19 0.75
CA ALA A 163 7.20 -18.61 2.15
C ALA A 163 5.87 -19.27 2.56
N ALA A 164 5.08 -19.75 1.61
CA ALA A 164 3.83 -20.47 1.88
C ALA A 164 3.84 -21.93 1.37
N GLU A 165 5.00 -22.46 0.99
CA GLU A 165 5.14 -23.89 0.66
C GLU A 165 6.36 -24.49 1.37
N SER A 166 6.23 -24.74 2.66
CA SER A 166 6.87 -25.86 3.38
C SER A 166 6.54 -25.81 4.87
N GLU A 167 5.82 -26.80 5.24
CA GLU A 167 5.37 -27.32 6.52
C GLU A 167 3.94 -27.02 6.91
#